data_f42ea5247d343f03f4ca14ffbb636bb1
#
_entry.id   f42ea5247d343f03f4ca14ffbb636bb1
#
_cell.length_a   1.000
_cell.length_b   1.000
_cell.length_c   1.000
_cell.angle_alpha   90.00
_cell.angle_beta   90.00
_cell.angle_gamma   90.00
#
_symmetry.space_group_name_H-M   'P 1'
#
loop_
_entity.id
_entity.type
_entity.pdbx_description
1 polymer ?
#
loop_
_entity_poly.entity_id
_entity_poly.type
_entity_poly.pdbx_seq_one_letter_code
_entity_poly.pdbx_strand_id
1 'polypeptide(L)'
;ASDFVPIDYELDFSRGGDLPPVTVQDDDVTVSLSGKVDRVDGYIQNGRLYLRVMDYKSGKKSFSLSDVWNGLNMQLIIYLYALQTEGLERYRAKLTGELNEIRPAGVLYVPVRDTIPDGERAQDDETLHALRERALRRSGLLSDDIDILEAMEKGLTGEGKFLPVKLKVAKPTKKNPEPTPELAAV
;
A
#
# COMPACT_ATOMS: atom_id res chain seq x y z
N ALA A 1 11.66 3.96 -9.17
CA ALA A 1 10.50 4.34 -9.97
C ALA A 1 9.34 3.40 -9.68
N SER A 2 8.09 3.82 -9.98
CA SER A 2 6.88 3.03 -9.79
C SER A 2 5.97 3.18 -11.01
N ASP A 3 5.26 2.13 -11.39
CA ASP A 3 4.21 2.20 -12.41
C ASP A 3 2.86 2.62 -11.81
N PHE A 4 2.71 2.56 -10.51
CA PHE A 4 1.57 3.12 -9.82
C PHE A 4 1.61 4.64 -9.87
N VAL A 5 0.54 5.25 -10.35
CA VAL A 5 0.38 6.70 -10.44
C VAL A 5 -0.75 7.19 -9.55
N PRO A 6 -0.64 8.39 -8.97
CA PRO A 6 -1.73 8.98 -8.20
C PRO A 6 -2.98 9.18 -9.07
N ILE A 7 -4.12 8.72 -8.59
CA ILE A 7 -5.41 8.88 -9.26
C ILE A 7 -6.44 9.64 -8.43
N ASP A 8 -6.30 9.62 -7.09
CA ASP A 8 -7.11 10.43 -6.17
C ASP A 8 -6.27 11.00 -5.03
N TYR A 9 -6.65 12.18 -4.57
CA TYR A 9 -6.14 12.84 -3.38
C TYR A 9 -7.33 13.30 -2.53
N GLU A 10 -7.18 13.24 -1.21
CA GLU A 10 -8.21 13.67 -0.25
C GLU A 10 -9.59 13.06 -0.54
N LEU A 11 -9.61 11.79 -0.99
CA LEU A 11 -10.83 11.10 -1.38
C LEU A 11 -11.79 10.99 -0.20
N ASP A 12 -12.96 11.61 -0.32
CA ASP A 12 -13.90 11.81 0.76
C ASP A 12 -15.03 10.78 0.78
N PHE A 13 -15.06 9.94 1.82
CA PHE A 13 -16.12 8.98 2.12
C PHE A 13 -17.12 9.59 3.11
N SER A 14 -17.90 10.58 2.66
CA SER A 14 -18.93 11.21 3.49
C SER A 14 -20.20 11.47 2.70
N ARG A 15 -21.28 11.86 3.40
CA ARG A 15 -22.50 12.29 2.72
C ARG A 15 -22.23 13.53 1.88
N GLY A 16 -22.39 13.42 0.58
CA GLY A 16 -22.08 14.49 -0.38
C GLY A 16 -20.61 14.63 -0.73
N GLY A 17 -19.76 13.71 -0.26
CA GLY A 17 -18.37 13.57 -0.68
C GLY A 17 -18.23 12.83 -2.02
N ASP A 18 -17.04 12.37 -2.31
CA ASP A 18 -16.71 11.65 -3.55
C ASP A 18 -17.36 10.28 -3.64
N LEU A 19 -17.45 9.60 -2.51
CA LEU A 19 -18.09 8.30 -2.33
C LEU A 19 -18.95 8.32 -1.06
N PRO A 20 -20.01 7.49 -1.00
CA PRO A 20 -20.82 7.40 0.22
C PRO A 20 -19.98 6.87 1.38
N PRO A 21 -20.40 7.12 2.63
CA PRO A 21 -19.81 6.48 3.80
C PRO A 21 -19.82 4.97 3.66
N VAL A 22 -18.75 4.31 4.08
CA VAL A 22 -18.69 2.85 4.08
C VAL A 22 -19.64 2.31 5.17
N THR A 23 -20.61 1.52 4.76
CA THR A 23 -21.61 0.98 5.68
C THR A 23 -21.39 -0.52 5.86
N VAL A 24 -21.28 -0.93 7.11
CA VAL A 24 -21.24 -2.34 7.51
C VAL A 24 -22.50 -2.62 8.31
N GLN A 25 -23.24 -3.64 7.90
CA GLN A 25 -24.45 -4.07 8.56
C GLN A 25 -24.26 -5.47 9.13
N ASP A 26 -24.62 -5.64 10.39
CA ASP A 26 -24.62 -6.91 11.10
C ASP A 26 -25.91 -6.99 11.92
N ASP A 27 -26.75 -7.98 11.63
CA ASP A 27 -28.09 -8.17 12.22
C ASP A 27 -28.85 -6.83 12.36
N ASP A 28 -29.00 -6.35 13.58
CA ASP A 28 -29.73 -5.13 13.91
C ASP A 28 -28.86 -3.86 14.01
N VAL A 29 -27.56 -3.99 13.76
CA VAL A 29 -26.61 -2.87 13.91
C VAL A 29 -26.06 -2.45 12.55
N THR A 30 -26.19 -1.15 12.26
CA THR A 30 -25.58 -0.54 11.07
C THR A 30 -24.49 0.43 11.52
N VAL A 31 -23.26 0.18 11.13
CA VAL A 31 -22.13 1.07 11.37
C VAL A 31 -21.76 1.78 10.08
N SER A 32 -21.68 3.10 10.13
CA SER A 32 -21.30 3.94 9.00
C SER A 32 -19.95 4.62 9.29
N LEU A 33 -18.96 4.34 8.45
CA LEU A 33 -17.62 4.92 8.55
C LEU A 33 -17.48 6.03 7.52
N SER A 34 -17.23 7.25 8.00
CA SER A 34 -16.91 8.42 7.17
C SER A 34 -15.47 8.85 7.41
N GLY A 35 -14.85 9.43 6.39
CA GLY A 35 -13.50 10.01 6.51
C GLY A 35 -12.86 10.20 5.15
N LYS A 36 -11.57 10.52 5.14
CA LYS A 36 -10.81 10.79 3.94
C LYS A 36 -9.61 9.87 3.82
N VAL A 37 -9.26 9.60 2.57
CA VAL A 37 -8.04 8.92 2.19
C VAL A 37 -7.11 9.95 1.57
N ASP A 38 -5.93 10.12 2.13
CA ASP A 38 -5.00 11.16 1.69
C ASP A 38 -4.61 10.99 0.21
N ARG A 39 -4.39 9.73 -0.21
CA ARG A 39 -3.99 9.43 -1.58
C ARG A 39 -4.34 8.00 -2.00
N VAL A 40 -4.83 7.87 -3.23
CA VAL A 40 -5.02 6.58 -3.91
C VAL A 40 -4.16 6.56 -5.15
N ASP A 41 -3.32 5.53 -5.28
CA ASP A 41 -2.57 5.26 -6.50
C ASP A 41 -3.16 4.06 -7.24
N GLY A 42 -3.13 4.14 -8.56
CA GLY A 42 -3.62 3.08 -9.44
C GLY A 42 -2.56 2.61 -10.43
N TYR A 43 -2.64 1.34 -10.79
CA TYR A 43 -1.90 0.70 -11.86
C TYR A 43 -2.84 -0.19 -12.67
N ILE A 44 -2.86 -0.01 -13.98
CA ILE A 44 -3.74 -0.77 -14.89
C ILE A 44 -2.91 -1.83 -15.60
N GLN A 45 -3.34 -3.08 -15.48
CA GLN A 45 -2.76 -4.19 -16.21
C GLN A 45 -3.88 -5.16 -16.63
N ASN A 46 -3.95 -5.48 -17.93
CA ASN A 46 -4.92 -6.46 -18.49
C ASN A 46 -6.38 -6.18 -18.13
N GLY A 47 -6.81 -4.91 -18.18
CA GLY A 47 -8.18 -4.50 -17.80
C GLY A 47 -8.46 -4.51 -16.30
N ARG A 48 -7.46 -4.73 -15.45
CA ARG A 48 -7.54 -4.69 -13.99
C ARG A 48 -6.91 -3.42 -13.46
N LEU A 49 -7.61 -2.74 -12.60
CA LEU A 49 -7.08 -1.59 -11.85
C LEU A 49 -6.62 -2.06 -10.48
N TYR A 50 -5.31 -2.08 -10.26
CA TYR A 50 -4.73 -2.35 -8.96
C TYR A 50 -4.65 -1.06 -8.17
N LEU A 51 -5.23 -1.04 -6.95
CA LEU A 51 -5.27 0.14 -6.09
C LEU A 51 -4.42 -0.05 -4.84
N ARG A 52 -3.63 0.97 -4.53
CA ARG A 52 -3.04 1.12 -3.19
C ARG A 52 -3.49 2.43 -2.56
N VAL A 53 -3.88 2.33 -1.30
CA VAL A 53 -4.31 3.46 -0.48
C VAL A 53 -3.14 3.89 0.39
N MET A 54 -2.90 5.19 0.48
CA MET A 54 -1.82 5.76 1.27
C MET A 54 -2.32 6.82 2.23
N ASP A 55 -1.72 6.83 3.41
CA ASP A 55 -1.95 7.79 4.46
C ASP A 55 -0.61 8.37 4.94
N TYR A 56 -0.54 9.70 5.02
CA TYR A 56 0.67 10.41 5.43
C TYR A 56 0.72 10.58 6.95
N LYS A 57 1.80 10.10 7.57
CA LYS A 57 1.95 10.12 9.03
C LYS A 57 3.13 10.99 9.46
N SER A 58 2.83 11.98 10.31
CA SER A 58 3.84 12.86 10.92
C SER A 58 4.53 12.24 12.14
N GLY A 59 4.04 11.13 12.67
CA GLY A 59 4.59 10.40 13.83
C GLY A 59 5.23 9.07 13.45
N LYS A 60 5.96 8.47 14.39
CA LYS A 60 6.44 7.07 14.28
C LYS A 60 5.24 6.13 14.45
N LYS A 61 4.52 5.83 13.38
CA LYS A 61 3.46 4.83 13.39
C LYS A 61 3.93 3.65 12.54
N SER A 62 4.08 2.50 13.16
CA SER A 62 4.35 1.24 12.47
C SER A 62 3.03 0.50 12.22
N PHE A 63 2.92 -0.17 11.10
CA PHE A 63 1.84 -1.10 10.85
C PHE A 63 2.05 -2.35 11.72
N SER A 64 0.97 -2.82 12.36
CA SER A 64 0.98 -4.01 13.19
C SER A 64 -0.20 -4.90 12.81
N LEU A 65 0.06 -6.13 12.39
CA LEU A 65 -0.98 -7.12 12.13
C LEU A 65 -1.76 -7.47 13.39
N SER A 66 -1.12 -7.42 14.56
CA SER A 66 -1.79 -7.63 15.85
C SER A 66 -2.82 -6.53 16.12
N ASP A 67 -2.52 -5.27 15.77
CA ASP A 67 -3.47 -4.17 15.90
C ASP A 67 -4.68 -4.40 14.99
N VAL A 68 -4.43 -4.77 13.75
CA VAL A 68 -5.50 -5.08 12.77
C VAL A 68 -6.37 -6.23 13.26
N TRP A 69 -5.76 -7.30 13.77
CA TRP A 69 -6.50 -8.43 14.35
C TRP A 69 -7.40 -8.03 15.52
N ASN A 70 -6.97 -7.04 16.31
CA ASN A 70 -7.76 -6.46 17.40
C ASN A 70 -8.70 -5.33 16.96
N GLY A 71 -8.95 -5.16 15.66
CA GLY A 71 -9.83 -4.12 15.11
C GLY A 71 -9.25 -2.71 15.10
N LEU A 72 -7.96 -2.55 15.40
CA LEU A 72 -7.28 -1.26 15.39
C LEU A 72 -6.65 -0.98 14.03
N ASN A 73 -6.57 0.29 13.64
CA ASN A 73 -5.93 0.73 12.39
C ASN A 73 -6.51 0.09 11.10
N MET A 74 -7.76 -0.36 11.12
CA MET A 74 -8.44 -0.99 9.98
C MET A 74 -8.95 0.02 8.93
N GLN A 75 -8.96 1.31 9.24
CA GLN A 75 -9.60 2.36 8.43
C GLN A 75 -9.16 2.30 6.95
N LEU A 76 -7.87 2.24 6.67
CA LEU A 76 -7.36 2.18 5.29
C LEU A 76 -7.76 0.89 4.57
N ILE A 77 -7.81 -0.23 5.30
CA ILE A 77 -8.23 -1.52 4.74
C ILE A 77 -9.71 -1.47 4.35
N ILE A 78 -10.55 -0.87 5.21
CA ILE A 78 -11.98 -0.69 4.95
C ILE A 78 -12.20 0.21 3.74
N TYR A 79 -11.46 1.31 3.61
CA TYR A 79 -11.55 2.17 2.42
C TYR A 79 -11.06 1.47 1.15
N LEU A 80 -9.99 0.70 1.20
CA LEU A 80 -9.53 -0.08 0.06
C LEU A 80 -10.57 -1.13 -0.36
N TYR A 81 -11.23 -1.78 0.61
CA TYR A 81 -12.32 -2.70 0.36
C TYR A 81 -13.53 -1.99 -0.30
N ALA A 82 -13.92 -0.82 0.22
CA ALA A 82 -15.00 -0.03 -0.37
C ALA A 82 -14.68 0.40 -1.81
N LEU A 83 -13.44 0.80 -2.09
CA LEU A 83 -12.99 1.12 -3.45
C LEU A 83 -13.04 -0.10 -4.37
N GLN A 84 -12.71 -1.28 -3.87
CA GLN A 84 -12.79 -2.52 -4.64
C GLN A 84 -14.23 -2.87 -5.00
N THR A 85 -15.19 -2.67 -4.09
CA THR A 85 -16.58 -3.07 -4.28
C THR A 85 -17.41 -2.02 -5.02
N GLU A 86 -17.18 -0.75 -4.77
CA GLU A 86 -18.04 0.35 -5.25
C GLU A 86 -17.34 1.34 -6.18
N GLY A 87 -16.01 1.29 -6.28
CA GLY A 87 -15.20 2.29 -6.99
C GLY A 87 -15.14 2.11 -8.52
N LEU A 88 -15.60 0.97 -9.07
CA LEU A 88 -15.35 0.64 -10.47
C LEU A 88 -15.94 1.67 -11.46
N GLU A 89 -17.18 2.08 -11.26
CA GLU A 89 -17.83 3.06 -12.14
C GLU A 89 -17.17 4.45 -12.05
N ARG A 90 -16.75 4.85 -10.86
CA ARG A 90 -15.99 6.09 -10.67
C ARG A 90 -14.70 6.08 -11.51
N TYR A 91 -13.95 5.00 -11.45
CA TYR A 91 -12.67 4.93 -12.15
C TYR A 91 -12.82 4.68 -13.65
N ARG A 92 -13.89 4.01 -14.11
CA ARG A 92 -14.26 3.95 -15.53
C ARG A 92 -14.54 5.33 -16.11
N ALA A 93 -15.20 6.19 -15.34
CA ALA A 93 -15.47 7.57 -15.77
C ALA A 93 -14.23 8.47 -15.75
N LYS A 94 -13.25 8.17 -14.89
CA LYS A 94 -12.09 9.01 -14.65
C LYS A 94 -10.84 8.62 -15.44
N LEU A 95 -10.66 7.33 -15.68
CA LEU A 95 -9.47 6.79 -16.32
C LEU A 95 -9.77 6.37 -17.76
N THR A 96 -8.76 6.47 -18.62
CA THR A 96 -8.85 6.00 -20.01
C THR A 96 -8.49 4.52 -20.09
N GLY A 97 -9.22 3.75 -20.87
CA GLY A 97 -9.01 2.34 -21.10
C GLY A 97 -10.14 1.46 -20.58
N GLU A 98 -10.11 0.21 -20.97
CA GLU A 98 -11.10 -0.78 -20.53
C GLU A 98 -10.77 -1.23 -19.11
N LEU A 99 -11.72 -1.03 -18.19
CA LEU A 99 -11.60 -1.47 -16.79
C LEU A 99 -12.71 -2.48 -16.50
N ASN A 100 -12.30 -3.69 -16.11
CA ASN A 100 -13.21 -4.80 -15.83
C ASN A 100 -13.40 -5.03 -14.34
N GLU A 101 -12.33 -4.84 -13.57
CA GLU A 101 -12.34 -5.06 -12.12
C GLU A 101 -11.32 -4.18 -11.40
N ILE A 102 -11.54 -3.98 -10.11
CA ILE A 102 -10.57 -3.39 -9.18
C ILE A 102 -9.98 -4.50 -8.31
N ARG A 103 -8.65 -4.48 -8.16
CA ARG A 103 -7.90 -5.39 -7.29
C ARG A 103 -7.16 -4.60 -6.19
N PRO A 104 -7.24 -5.03 -4.94
CA PRO A 104 -6.48 -4.41 -3.87
C PRO A 104 -4.99 -4.75 -4.04
N ALA A 105 -4.14 -3.74 -4.08
CA ALA A 105 -2.68 -3.91 -4.10
C ALA A 105 -2.06 -3.64 -2.73
N GLY A 106 -2.69 -2.81 -1.90
CA GLY A 106 -2.27 -2.64 -0.52
C GLY A 106 -2.63 -1.31 0.12
N VAL A 107 -2.27 -1.21 1.38
CA VAL A 107 -2.39 0.00 2.20
C VAL A 107 -1.01 0.35 2.75
N LEU A 108 -0.62 1.63 2.67
CA LEU A 108 0.69 2.09 3.08
C LEU A 108 0.60 3.35 3.95
N TYR A 109 1.32 3.33 5.05
CA TYR A 109 1.64 4.52 5.84
C TYR A 109 2.95 5.11 5.36
N VAL A 110 2.92 6.38 4.98
CA VAL A 110 4.06 7.11 4.43
C VAL A 110 4.56 8.11 5.47
N PRO A 111 5.80 7.97 5.97
CA PRO A 111 6.36 8.96 6.89
C PRO A 111 6.62 10.27 6.14
N VAL A 112 6.16 11.41 6.71
CA VAL A 112 6.32 12.75 6.14
C VAL A 112 7.31 13.62 6.92
N ARG A 113 7.85 13.13 8.02
CA ARG A 113 8.89 13.83 8.75
C ARG A 113 10.27 13.40 8.27
N ASP A 114 11.12 14.42 8.09
CA ASP A 114 12.56 14.18 8.02
C ASP A 114 13.00 13.69 9.41
N THR A 115 13.15 12.38 9.53
CA THR A 115 13.64 11.78 10.76
C THR A 115 15.15 12.02 10.78
N ILE A 116 15.58 12.88 11.69
CA ILE A 116 17.00 12.93 12.06
C ILE A 116 17.27 11.54 12.67
N PRO A 117 18.09 10.70 12.03
CA PRO A 117 18.42 9.40 12.61
C PRO A 117 19.11 9.63 13.95
N ASP A 118 18.71 8.89 14.98
CA ASP A 118 19.48 8.80 16.21
C ASP A 118 20.82 8.14 15.87
N GLY A 119 21.84 8.94 15.64
CA GLY A 119 23.17 8.49 15.27
C GLY A 119 24.22 9.13 16.15
N GLU A 120 25.31 8.41 16.42
CA GLU A 120 26.47 8.96 17.08
C GLU A 120 27.13 10.02 16.18
N ARG A 121 27.71 11.06 16.82
CA ARG A 121 28.35 12.20 16.15
C ARG A 121 29.50 11.83 15.17
N ALA A 122 29.93 10.57 15.16
CA ALA A 122 31.08 10.06 14.40
C ALA A 122 30.68 9.11 13.23
N GLN A 123 29.40 9.06 12.84
CA GLN A 123 28.99 8.22 11.71
C GLN A 123 29.38 8.85 10.39
N ASP A 124 29.83 8.00 9.44
CA ASP A 124 30.14 8.43 8.09
C ASP A 124 28.85 8.79 7.30
N ASP A 125 29.04 9.55 6.21
CA ASP A 125 27.92 10.02 5.37
C ASP A 125 27.12 8.88 4.75
N GLU A 126 27.74 7.75 4.45
CA GLU A 126 27.09 6.57 3.85
C GLU A 126 26.15 5.91 4.86
N THR A 127 26.59 5.75 6.11
CA THR A 127 25.77 5.23 7.21
C THR A 127 24.58 6.16 7.50
N LEU A 128 24.80 7.48 7.51
CA LEU A 128 23.73 8.47 7.70
C LEU A 128 22.70 8.43 6.56
N HIS A 129 23.16 8.26 5.33
CA HIS A 129 22.29 8.13 4.17
C HIS A 129 21.43 6.85 4.25
N ALA A 130 22.01 5.72 4.60
CA ALA A 130 21.31 4.46 4.77
C ALA A 130 20.26 4.54 5.91
N LEU A 131 20.59 5.20 7.02
CA LEU A 131 19.64 5.42 8.12
C LEU A 131 18.46 6.31 7.71
N ARG A 132 18.71 7.36 6.92
CA ARG A 132 17.65 8.22 6.38
C ARG A 132 16.75 7.45 5.41
N GLU A 133 17.31 6.66 4.49
CA GLU A 133 16.53 5.83 3.59
C GLU A 133 15.65 4.84 4.35
N ARG A 134 16.20 4.19 5.38
CA ARG A 134 15.45 3.28 6.24
C ARG A 134 14.32 3.99 7.01
N ALA A 135 14.54 5.22 7.45
CA ALA A 135 13.55 6.02 8.16
C ALA A 135 12.40 6.48 7.26
N LEU A 136 12.62 6.57 5.95
CA LEU A 136 11.61 6.91 4.93
C LEU A 136 10.87 5.67 4.41
N ARG A 137 11.25 4.45 4.85
CA ARG A 137 10.54 3.24 4.45
C ARG A 137 9.10 3.28 4.94
N ARG A 138 8.21 2.93 4.05
CA ARG A 138 6.78 2.83 4.34
C ARG A 138 6.49 1.62 5.21
N SER A 139 5.35 1.63 5.89
CA SER A 139 4.83 0.47 6.59
C SER A 139 3.41 0.20 6.12
N GLY A 140 2.95 -1.05 6.19
CA GLY A 140 1.59 -1.36 5.74
C GLY A 140 1.42 -2.82 5.36
N LEU A 141 0.29 -3.10 4.69
CA LEU A 141 -0.07 -4.41 4.16
C LEU A 141 -0.10 -4.34 2.64
N LEU A 142 0.57 -5.26 1.98
CA LEU A 142 0.67 -5.32 0.52
C LEU A 142 0.17 -6.68 0.02
N SER A 143 -0.23 -6.71 -1.26
CA SER A 143 -0.46 -7.95 -1.99
C SER A 143 0.83 -8.79 -2.02
N ASP A 144 0.68 -10.11 -2.03
CA ASP A 144 1.76 -11.09 -2.21
C ASP A 144 2.11 -11.35 -3.68
N ASP A 145 1.44 -10.68 -4.61
CA ASP A 145 1.71 -10.75 -6.05
C ASP A 145 3.02 -10.01 -6.39
N ILE A 146 4.04 -10.77 -6.77
CA ILE A 146 5.39 -10.25 -7.04
C ILE A 146 5.39 -9.28 -8.22
N ASP A 147 4.61 -9.54 -9.27
CA ASP A 147 4.53 -8.65 -10.44
C ASP A 147 3.95 -7.28 -10.05
N ILE A 148 2.98 -7.28 -9.14
CA ILE A 148 2.39 -6.06 -8.60
C ILE A 148 3.37 -5.32 -7.66
N LEU A 149 4.13 -6.05 -6.86
CA LEU A 149 5.19 -5.46 -6.02
C LEU A 149 6.30 -4.84 -6.87
N GLU A 150 6.72 -5.48 -7.96
CA GLU A 150 7.68 -4.94 -8.91
C GLU A 150 7.13 -3.70 -9.66
N ALA A 151 5.84 -3.68 -9.97
CA ALA A 151 5.19 -2.47 -10.52
C ALA A 151 5.15 -1.33 -9.48
N MET A 152 5.05 -1.64 -8.19
CA MET A 152 5.12 -0.64 -7.12
C MET A 152 6.53 -0.08 -6.91
N GLU A 153 7.56 -0.92 -7.06
CA GLU A 153 8.96 -0.54 -6.89
C GLU A 153 9.83 -1.25 -7.94
N LYS A 154 10.07 -0.56 -9.06
CA LYS A 154 10.85 -1.11 -10.18
C LYS A 154 12.26 -1.48 -9.76
N GLY A 155 12.65 -2.69 -10.16
CA GLY A 155 13.95 -3.25 -9.82
C GLY A 155 14.02 -3.76 -8.38
N LEU A 156 12.89 -4.14 -7.81
CA LEU A 156 12.81 -4.74 -6.49
C LEU A 156 13.59 -6.06 -6.47
N THR A 157 14.73 -6.05 -5.80
CA THR A 157 15.58 -7.22 -5.59
C THR A 157 16.03 -7.25 -4.13
N GLY A 158 15.80 -8.37 -3.46
CA GLY A 158 16.12 -8.45 -2.03
C GLY A 158 15.17 -7.58 -1.18
N GLU A 159 15.72 -6.71 -0.35
CA GLU A 159 14.95 -5.83 0.53
C GLU A 159 14.48 -4.60 -0.21
N GLY A 160 13.16 -4.30 -0.14
CA GLY A 160 12.58 -3.10 -0.74
C GLY A 160 13.17 -1.83 -0.14
N LYS A 161 13.45 -0.84 -1.01
CA LYS A 161 13.95 0.48 -0.59
C LYS A 161 12.85 1.29 0.09
N PHE A 162 11.65 1.27 -0.49
CA PHE A 162 10.49 2.03 -0.01
C PHE A 162 9.37 1.12 0.50
N LEU A 163 9.26 -0.09 -0.03
CA LEU A 163 8.23 -1.04 0.37
C LEU A 163 8.69 -1.90 1.56
N PRO A 164 7.76 -2.24 2.46
CA PRO A 164 8.05 -3.13 3.59
C PRO A 164 8.03 -4.60 3.16
N VAL A 165 8.82 -4.95 2.15
CA VAL A 165 8.89 -6.30 1.59
C VAL A 165 10.34 -6.74 1.41
N LYS A 166 10.54 -8.05 1.42
CA LYS A 166 11.83 -8.67 1.11
C LYS A 166 11.62 -9.84 0.18
N LEU A 167 12.26 -9.79 -0.99
CA LEU A 167 12.30 -10.92 -1.92
C LEU A 167 13.53 -11.78 -1.63
N LYS A 168 13.35 -13.08 -1.77
CA LYS A 168 14.44 -14.06 -1.81
C LYS A 168 14.43 -14.70 -3.18
N VAL A 169 15.61 -15.06 -3.67
CA VAL A 169 15.72 -15.92 -4.84
C VAL A 169 15.68 -17.36 -4.36
N ALA A 170 14.63 -18.08 -4.74
CA ALA A 170 14.52 -19.50 -4.42
C ALA A 170 15.71 -20.26 -5.02
N LYS A 171 16.29 -21.16 -4.24
CA LYS A 171 17.37 -22.02 -4.77
C LYS A 171 16.81 -22.93 -5.86
N PRO A 172 17.54 -23.12 -6.97
CA PRO A 172 17.14 -24.04 -8.01
C PRO A 172 16.90 -25.43 -7.42
N THR A 173 15.80 -26.06 -7.82
CA THR A 173 15.48 -27.43 -7.45
C THR A 173 15.41 -28.30 -8.71
N LYS A 174 15.44 -29.64 -8.55
CA LYS A 174 15.25 -30.54 -9.69
C LYS A 174 13.94 -30.37 -10.44
N LYS A 175 12.90 -29.82 -9.77
CA LYS A 175 11.59 -29.54 -10.38
C LYS A 175 11.49 -28.13 -10.95
N ASN A 176 12.26 -27.20 -10.42
CA ASN A 176 12.33 -25.81 -10.89
C ASN A 176 13.80 -25.39 -11.00
N PRO A 177 14.43 -25.61 -12.17
CA PRO A 177 15.85 -25.33 -12.38
C PRO A 177 16.16 -23.83 -12.46
N GLU A 178 15.18 -22.97 -12.73
CA GLU A 178 15.34 -21.52 -12.76
C GLU A 178 15.04 -20.92 -11.40
N PRO A 179 15.91 -20.05 -10.88
CA PRO A 179 15.65 -19.36 -9.64
C PRO A 179 14.49 -18.38 -9.82
N THR A 180 13.43 -18.55 -9.01
CA THR A 180 12.27 -17.67 -9.01
C THR A 180 12.29 -16.77 -7.77
N PRO A 181 11.87 -15.50 -7.88
CA PRO A 181 11.72 -14.66 -6.71
C PRO A 181 10.56 -15.19 -5.83
N GLU A 182 10.76 -15.17 -4.53
CA GLU A 182 9.76 -15.52 -3.52
C GLU A 182 9.74 -14.47 -2.41
N LEU A 183 8.58 -14.24 -1.81
CA LEU A 183 8.49 -13.41 -0.63
C LEU A 183 9.20 -14.08 0.54
N ALA A 184 10.07 -13.34 1.21
CA ALA A 184 10.63 -13.77 2.47
C ALA A 184 9.59 -13.59 3.57
N ALA A 185 9.44 -14.59 4.46
CA ALA A 185 8.74 -14.38 5.71
C ALA A 185 9.46 -13.25 6.48
N VAL A 186 8.71 -12.25 6.92
CA VAL A 186 9.17 -11.12 7.74
C VAL A 186 8.88 -11.44 9.19
#